data_21ebad388b57b6cceaf502f53f106f74
#
_entry.id   21ebad388b57b6cceaf502f53f106f74
#
_cell.length_a   1.000
_cell.length_b   1.000
_cell.length_c   1.000
_cell.angle_alpha   90.00
_cell.angle_beta   90.00
_cell.angle_gamma   90.00
#
_symmetry.space_group_name_H-M   'P 1'
#
loop_
_entity.id
_entity.type
_entity.pdbx_description
1 polymer ?
#
loop_
_entity_poly.entity_id
_entity_poly.type
_entity_poly.pdbx_seq_one_letter_code
_entity_poly.pdbx_strand_id
1 'polypeptide(L)'
;MVTKTLTAPDNKTATRLLNVAETLFSEHGYAMTTVRDISAKSKVNQALINYHFKNKRGLFNAVFERRATVLLKERADLLRAAKIKAKKKPIPLKELIYAFVYPPLRMASEDKGGQSFVKLQARLHNEPKEIESALRAKLYDKVSLLFVDELKRTLPKLSESSICWRLIFIMGLYLYVASNTGRLEVISKGKAKGGNLKQALPEILNFCEQGFLSAPTQP
;
A
#
# COMPACT_ATOMS: atom_id res chain seq x y z
N MET A 1 -12.57 11.16 23.50
CA MET A 1 -11.12 11.53 23.38
C MET A 1 -11.01 12.71 22.43
N VAL A 2 -10.65 13.88 22.96
CA VAL A 2 -10.58 15.13 22.20
C VAL A 2 -9.39 15.06 21.23
N THR A 3 -9.66 15.07 19.95
CA THR A 3 -8.65 15.26 18.90
C THR A 3 -8.12 16.68 19.01
N LYS A 4 -6.92 16.83 19.58
CA LYS A 4 -6.24 18.13 19.70
C LYS A 4 -5.91 18.62 18.30
N THR A 5 -6.63 19.65 17.85
CA THR A 5 -6.33 20.35 16.58
C THR A 5 -4.95 20.99 16.72
N LEU A 6 -3.96 20.48 15.96
CA LEU A 6 -2.60 21.02 15.97
C LEU A 6 -2.60 22.43 15.40
N THR A 7 -1.92 23.37 16.04
CA THR A 7 -1.69 24.73 15.53
C THR A 7 -0.80 24.70 14.27
N ALA A 8 -0.86 25.70 13.40
CA ALA A 8 -0.17 25.71 12.10
C ALA A 8 1.36 25.47 12.14
N PRO A 9 2.14 25.99 13.13
CA PRO A 9 3.57 25.65 13.30
C PRO A 9 3.80 24.19 13.69
N ASP A 10 2.96 23.62 14.55
CA ASP A 10 3.01 22.23 14.98
C ASP A 10 2.78 21.27 13.82
N ASN A 11 1.91 21.65 12.87
CA ASN A 11 1.60 20.83 11.69
C ASN A 11 2.80 20.74 10.72
N LYS A 12 3.59 21.81 10.53
CA LYS A 12 4.80 21.80 9.70
C LYS A 12 5.89 20.89 10.29
N THR A 13 6.08 20.92 11.60
CA THR A 13 7.06 20.08 12.30
C THR A 13 6.66 18.61 12.22
N ALA A 14 5.41 18.28 12.50
CA ALA A 14 4.89 16.92 12.39
C ALA A 14 5.04 16.37 10.95
N THR A 15 4.70 17.17 9.95
CA THR A 15 4.85 16.80 8.53
C THR A 15 6.31 16.52 8.17
N ARG A 16 7.25 17.36 8.62
CA ARG A 16 8.69 17.17 8.39
C ARG A 16 9.19 15.88 9.04
N LEU A 17 8.78 15.59 10.27
CA LEU A 17 9.10 14.36 10.97
C LEU A 17 8.57 13.14 10.23
N LEU A 18 7.32 13.17 9.78
CA LEU A 18 6.71 12.10 9.00
C LEU A 18 7.45 11.84 7.68
N ASN A 19 7.86 12.89 6.96
CA ASN A 19 8.58 12.74 5.70
C ASN A 19 9.95 12.08 5.90
N VAL A 20 10.70 12.52 6.91
CA VAL A 20 12.01 11.94 7.23
C VAL A 20 11.87 10.51 7.75
N ALA A 21 10.90 10.25 8.62
CA ALA A 21 10.63 8.92 9.14
C ALA A 21 10.21 7.94 8.04
N GLU A 22 9.34 8.37 7.11
CA GLU A 22 8.92 7.56 5.95
C GLU A 22 10.14 7.11 5.12
N THR A 23 11.08 8.02 4.84
CA THR A 23 12.31 7.68 4.11
C THR A 23 13.17 6.68 4.90
N LEU A 24 13.48 6.99 6.16
CA LEU A 24 14.34 6.13 6.99
C LEU A 24 13.75 4.74 7.23
N PHE A 25 12.47 4.66 7.52
CA PHE A 25 11.80 3.37 7.69
C PHE A 25 11.73 2.58 6.38
N SER A 26 11.58 3.24 5.24
CA SER A 26 11.59 2.55 3.93
C SER A 26 12.97 2.00 3.57
N GLU A 27 14.04 2.67 3.98
CA GLU A 27 15.43 2.29 3.73
C GLU A 27 15.94 1.22 4.71
N HIS A 28 15.67 1.39 6.00
CA HIS A 28 16.29 0.60 7.07
C HIS A 28 15.33 -0.32 7.83
N GLY A 29 14.01 -0.14 7.67
CA GLY A 29 12.97 -0.83 8.45
C GLY A 29 12.79 -0.23 9.86
N TYR A 30 11.79 -0.78 10.58
CA TYR A 30 11.47 -0.31 11.92
C TYR A 30 12.62 -0.55 12.92
N ALA A 31 13.17 -1.77 12.94
CA ALA A 31 14.17 -2.15 13.94
C ALA A 31 15.41 -1.26 13.90
N MET A 32 15.97 -1.05 12.72
CA MET A 32 17.25 -0.34 12.52
C MET A 32 17.13 1.18 12.51
N THR A 33 15.93 1.74 12.44
CA THR A 33 15.72 3.20 12.50
C THR A 33 15.53 3.64 13.95
N THR A 34 16.31 4.60 14.42
CA THR A 34 16.17 5.15 15.78
C THR A 34 15.50 6.53 15.78
N VAL A 35 14.90 6.93 16.91
CA VAL A 35 14.39 8.29 17.13
C VAL A 35 15.49 9.34 16.97
N ARG A 36 16.73 8.98 17.33
CA ARG A 36 17.90 9.85 17.19
C ARG A 36 18.24 10.12 15.73
N ASP A 37 18.19 9.10 14.86
CA ASP A 37 18.44 9.26 13.42
C ASP A 37 17.39 10.17 12.79
N ILE A 38 16.11 9.97 13.14
CA ILE A 38 15.01 10.80 12.67
C ILE A 38 15.18 12.26 13.13
N SER A 39 15.53 12.47 14.39
CA SER A 39 15.81 13.78 14.97
C SER A 39 16.95 14.49 14.23
N ALA A 40 18.09 13.81 14.07
CA ALA A 40 19.25 14.34 13.38
C ALA A 40 18.94 14.71 11.92
N LYS A 41 18.33 13.81 11.15
CA LYS A 41 18.00 14.02 9.72
C LYS A 41 16.90 15.06 9.53
N SER A 42 15.94 15.14 10.44
CA SER A 42 14.86 16.13 10.40
C SER A 42 15.26 17.48 10.96
N LYS A 43 16.38 17.59 11.69
CA LYS A 43 16.78 18.77 12.48
C LYS A 43 15.68 19.21 13.45
N VAL A 44 14.98 18.24 14.06
CA VAL A 44 13.91 18.45 15.04
C VAL A 44 14.28 17.74 16.33
N ASN A 45 14.08 18.42 17.48
CA ASN A 45 14.39 17.84 18.78
C ASN A 45 13.57 16.58 19.06
N GLN A 46 14.19 15.57 19.68
CA GLN A 46 13.53 14.31 20.07
C GLN A 46 12.31 14.52 20.97
N ALA A 47 12.32 15.54 21.82
CA ALA A 47 11.17 15.89 22.66
C ALA A 47 9.92 16.17 21.83
N LEU A 48 10.06 16.79 20.64
CA LEU A 48 8.94 17.05 19.73
C LEU A 48 8.44 15.78 19.04
N ILE A 49 9.31 14.78 18.80
CA ILE A 49 8.87 13.47 18.32
C ILE A 49 7.98 12.80 19.37
N ASN A 50 8.40 12.81 20.62
CA ASN A 50 7.60 12.26 21.72
C ASN A 50 6.31 13.04 21.95
N TYR A 51 6.34 14.35 21.82
CA TYR A 51 5.16 15.20 21.91
C TYR A 51 4.10 14.89 20.84
N HIS A 52 4.52 14.78 19.56
CA HIS A 52 3.60 14.54 18.45
C HIS A 52 3.16 13.07 18.33
N PHE A 53 4.05 12.15 18.59
CA PHE A 53 3.86 10.73 18.24
C PHE A 53 4.00 9.76 19.43
N LYS A 54 4.29 10.25 20.63
CA LYS A 54 4.52 9.51 21.88
C LYS A 54 5.83 8.72 21.89
N ASN A 55 6.13 7.96 20.85
CA ASN A 55 7.31 7.11 20.72
C ASN A 55 7.56 6.71 19.26
N LYS A 56 8.63 5.94 19.00
CA LYS A 56 8.98 5.43 17.67
C LYS A 56 7.84 4.65 17.01
N ARG A 57 7.13 3.81 17.78
CA ARG A 57 5.99 3.02 17.28
C ARG A 57 4.83 3.92 16.86
N GLY A 58 4.53 4.94 17.64
CA GLY A 58 3.50 5.93 17.29
C GLY A 58 3.83 6.69 16.01
N LEU A 59 5.10 7.09 15.84
CA LEU A 59 5.57 7.73 14.61
C LEU A 59 5.50 6.77 13.40
N PHE A 60 5.91 5.50 13.57
CA PHE A 60 5.80 4.49 12.52
C PHE A 60 4.35 4.27 12.08
N ASN A 61 3.45 4.12 13.05
CA ASN A 61 2.02 3.99 12.77
C ASN A 61 1.47 5.22 12.04
N ALA A 62 1.86 6.43 12.44
CA ALA A 62 1.41 7.67 11.80
C ALA A 62 1.92 7.80 10.35
N VAL A 63 3.13 7.31 10.03
CA VAL A 63 3.63 7.21 8.65
C VAL A 63 2.70 6.34 7.82
N PHE A 64 2.34 5.14 8.31
CA PHE A 64 1.41 4.25 7.61
C PHE A 64 0.02 4.86 7.47
N GLU A 65 -0.55 5.38 8.55
CA GLU A 65 -1.90 5.97 8.56
C GLU A 65 -2.04 7.08 7.53
N ARG A 66 -1.05 7.97 7.44
CA ARG A 66 -1.05 9.10 6.52
C ARG A 66 -1.22 8.65 5.06
N ARG A 67 -0.43 7.68 4.62
CA ARG A 67 -0.41 7.22 3.22
C ARG A 67 -1.46 6.16 2.94
N ALA A 68 -1.62 5.21 3.85
CA ALA A 68 -2.61 4.14 3.69
C ALA A 68 -4.03 4.69 3.63
N THR A 69 -4.37 5.72 4.41
CA THR A 69 -5.70 6.35 4.36
C THR A 69 -6.03 6.87 2.95
N VAL A 70 -5.09 7.56 2.30
CA VAL A 70 -5.27 8.06 0.93
C VAL A 70 -5.43 6.91 -0.06
N LEU A 71 -4.54 5.93 -0.01
CA LEU A 71 -4.56 4.74 -0.88
C LEU A 71 -5.87 3.95 -0.74
N LEU A 72 -6.26 3.67 0.50
CA LEU A 72 -7.45 2.85 0.78
C LEU A 72 -8.74 3.58 0.47
N LYS A 73 -8.77 4.91 0.67
CA LYS A 73 -9.89 5.73 0.23
C LYS A 73 -10.05 5.65 -1.29
N GLU A 74 -8.98 5.81 -2.05
CA GLU A 74 -9.01 5.71 -3.50
C GLU A 74 -9.47 4.32 -3.98
N ARG A 75 -8.97 3.23 -3.36
CA ARG A 75 -9.48 1.87 -3.62
C ARG A 75 -10.98 1.75 -3.41
N ALA A 76 -11.46 2.24 -2.27
CA ALA A 76 -12.89 2.19 -1.94
C ALA A 76 -13.75 3.04 -2.89
N ASP A 77 -13.24 4.20 -3.30
CA ASP A 77 -13.94 5.09 -4.24
C ASP A 77 -14.02 4.47 -5.64
N LEU A 78 -12.93 3.88 -6.15
CA LEU A 78 -12.91 3.15 -7.42
C LEU A 78 -13.83 1.93 -7.40
N LEU A 79 -13.81 1.16 -6.32
CA LEU A 79 -14.71 0.01 -6.14
C LEU A 79 -16.17 0.44 -6.13
N ARG A 80 -16.49 1.53 -5.42
CA ARG A 80 -17.84 2.09 -5.37
C ARG A 80 -18.30 2.57 -6.74
N ALA A 81 -17.44 3.27 -7.49
CA ALA A 81 -17.74 3.72 -8.84
C ALA A 81 -18.02 2.54 -9.79
N ALA A 82 -17.17 1.51 -9.74
CA ALA A 82 -17.37 0.28 -10.53
C ALA A 82 -18.70 -0.42 -10.17
N LYS A 83 -19.06 -0.47 -8.89
CA LYS A 83 -20.32 -1.04 -8.40
C LYS A 83 -21.55 -0.27 -8.90
N ILE A 84 -21.51 1.05 -8.86
CA ILE A 84 -22.57 1.91 -9.38
C ILE A 84 -22.77 1.67 -10.88
N LYS A 85 -21.67 1.61 -11.64
CA LYS A 85 -21.67 1.35 -13.09
C LYS A 85 -22.24 -0.03 -13.43
N ALA A 86 -21.86 -1.06 -12.66
CA ALA A 86 -22.32 -2.44 -12.85
C ALA A 86 -23.81 -2.64 -12.46
N LYS A 87 -24.38 -1.74 -11.64
CA LYS A 87 -25.75 -1.83 -11.11
C LYS A 87 -25.96 -3.14 -10.35
N LYS A 88 -26.86 -4.01 -10.83
CA LYS A 88 -27.16 -5.34 -10.24
C LYS A 88 -26.25 -6.46 -10.77
N LYS A 89 -25.47 -6.22 -11.83
CA LYS A 89 -24.55 -7.21 -12.41
C LYS A 89 -23.25 -7.30 -11.61
N PRO A 90 -22.51 -8.42 -11.70
CA PRO A 90 -21.16 -8.50 -11.19
C PRO A 90 -20.26 -7.42 -11.84
N ILE A 91 -19.34 -6.87 -11.09
CA ILE A 91 -18.35 -5.93 -11.60
C ILE A 91 -17.41 -6.68 -12.55
N PRO A 92 -17.08 -6.15 -13.76
CA PRO A 92 -16.08 -6.78 -14.62
C PRO A 92 -14.77 -7.02 -13.89
N LEU A 93 -14.19 -8.22 -14.01
CA LEU A 93 -12.98 -8.62 -13.28
C LEU A 93 -11.84 -7.62 -13.45
N LYS A 94 -11.61 -7.15 -14.68
CA LYS A 94 -10.58 -6.16 -14.98
C LYS A 94 -10.77 -4.84 -14.23
N GLU A 95 -12.01 -4.40 -14.01
CA GLU A 95 -12.32 -3.21 -13.22
C GLU A 95 -12.04 -3.43 -11.72
N LEU A 96 -12.29 -4.63 -11.18
CA LEU A 96 -11.92 -4.99 -9.81
C LEU A 96 -10.40 -5.00 -9.62
N ILE A 97 -9.69 -5.65 -10.53
CA ILE A 97 -8.22 -5.68 -10.49
C ILE A 97 -7.65 -4.26 -10.59
N TYR A 98 -8.15 -3.44 -11.53
CA TYR A 98 -7.75 -2.05 -11.68
C TYR A 98 -7.94 -1.26 -10.38
N ALA A 99 -9.12 -1.32 -9.77
CA ALA A 99 -9.43 -0.61 -8.54
C ALA A 99 -8.50 -1.02 -7.37
N PHE A 100 -7.99 -2.25 -7.39
CA PHE A 100 -7.09 -2.75 -6.37
C PHE A 100 -5.62 -2.37 -6.59
N VAL A 101 -5.12 -2.47 -7.83
CA VAL A 101 -3.68 -2.31 -8.14
C VAL A 101 -3.30 -0.89 -8.54
N TYR A 102 -4.22 -0.12 -9.13
CA TYR A 102 -3.91 1.22 -9.64
C TYR A 102 -3.47 2.20 -8.55
N PRO A 103 -4.17 2.32 -7.38
CA PRO A 103 -3.82 3.32 -6.38
C PRO A 103 -2.38 3.22 -5.85
N PRO A 104 -1.85 2.04 -5.44
CA PRO A 104 -0.46 1.95 -4.99
C PRO A 104 0.55 2.19 -6.10
N LEU A 105 0.28 1.76 -7.34
CA LEU A 105 1.15 2.01 -8.48
C LEU A 105 1.21 3.50 -8.83
N ARG A 106 0.05 4.17 -8.86
CA ARG A 106 -0.05 5.61 -9.06
C ARG A 106 0.73 6.36 -7.97
N MET A 107 0.47 6.04 -6.71
CA MET A 107 1.15 6.66 -5.57
C MET A 107 2.68 6.52 -5.68
N ALA A 108 3.18 5.35 -6.06
CA ALA A 108 4.63 5.12 -6.24
C ALA A 108 5.22 5.92 -7.40
N SER A 109 4.43 6.26 -8.42
CA SER A 109 4.88 6.99 -9.62
C SER A 109 4.81 8.51 -9.49
N GLU A 110 4.02 9.05 -8.56
CA GLU A 110 3.77 10.50 -8.45
C GLU A 110 4.91 11.26 -7.77
N ASP A 111 5.41 10.73 -6.65
CA ASP A 111 6.47 11.39 -5.88
C ASP A 111 7.37 10.40 -5.13
N LYS A 112 8.53 10.91 -4.67
CA LYS A 112 9.49 10.12 -3.89
C LYS A 112 8.90 9.58 -2.58
N GLY A 113 8.01 10.31 -1.94
CA GLY A 113 7.36 9.88 -0.70
C GLY A 113 6.40 8.72 -0.95
N GLY A 114 5.61 8.78 -2.01
CA GLY A 114 4.76 7.67 -2.45
C GLY A 114 5.56 6.41 -2.77
N GLN A 115 6.69 6.55 -3.48
CA GLN A 115 7.60 5.44 -3.75
C GLN A 115 8.19 4.86 -2.45
N SER A 116 8.64 5.71 -1.53
CA SER A 116 9.16 5.29 -0.21
C SER A 116 8.09 4.54 0.59
N PHE A 117 6.85 5.03 0.56
CA PHE A 117 5.75 4.37 1.27
C PHE A 117 5.43 2.98 0.69
N VAL A 118 5.39 2.82 -0.63
CA VAL A 118 5.14 1.48 -1.22
C VAL A 118 6.29 0.51 -0.93
N LYS A 119 7.54 0.99 -0.92
CA LYS A 119 8.68 0.20 -0.43
C LYS A 119 8.51 -0.21 1.04
N LEU A 120 8.09 0.72 1.88
CA LEU A 120 7.82 0.45 3.29
C LEU A 120 6.66 -0.54 3.46
N GLN A 121 5.61 -0.43 2.67
CA GLN A 121 4.49 -1.38 2.64
C GLN A 121 4.94 -2.79 2.24
N ALA A 122 5.83 -2.90 1.24
CA ALA A 122 6.42 -4.17 0.83
C ALA A 122 7.29 -4.81 1.93
N ARG A 123 7.88 -4.02 2.81
CA ARG A 123 8.70 -4.49 3.94
C ARG A 123 7.88 -4.84 5.18
N LEU A 124 6.60 -4.47 5.24
CA LEU A 124 5.80 -4.61 6.46
C LEU A 124 5.76 -6.05 6.99
N HIS A 125 5.79 -7.06 6.11
CA HIS A 125 5.82 -8.47 6.51
C HIS A 125 7.13 -8.92 7.19
N ASN A 126 8.20 -8.13 7.10
CA ASN A 126 9.48 -8.37 7.79
C ASN A 126 9.58 -7.64 9.14
N GLU A 127 8.57 -6.85 9.48
CA GLU A 127 8.55 -6.13 10.75
C GLU A 127 8.05 -7.03 11.89
N PRO A 128 8.30 -6.68 13.17
CA PRO A 128 7.77 -7.44 14.29
C PRO A 128 6.28 -7.74 14.15
N LYS A 129 5.88 -9.00 14.38
CA LYS A 129 4.53 -9.50 14.11
C LYS A 129 3.43 -8.66 14.78
N GLU A 130 3.68 -8.16 15.99
CA GLU A 130 2.73 -7.33 16.74
C GLU A 130 2.51 -5.95 16.09
N ILE A 131 3.50 -5.45 15.34
CA ILE A 131 3.39 -4.19 14.58
C ILE A 131 2.67 -4.45 13.27
N GLU A 132 3.10 -5.47 12.55
CA GLU A 132 2.57 -5.87 11.26
C GLU A 132 1.07 -6.20 11.36
N SER A 133 0.68 -7.12 12.25
CA SER A 133 -0.71 -7.55 12.39
C SER A 133 -1.63 -6.42 12.88
N ALA A 134 -1.19 -5.59 13.81
CA ALA A 134 -1.97 -4.45 14.29
C ALA A 134 -2.24 -3.42 13.18
N LEU A 135 -1.23 -3.11 12.34
CA LEU A 135 -1.39 -2.20 11.20
C LEU A 135 -2.29 -2.78 10.12
N ARG A 136 -2.18 -4.09 9.81
CA ARG A 136 -3.05 -4.75 8.83
C ARG A 136 -4.50 -4.72 9.29
N ALA A 137 -4.78 -5.18 10.48
CA ALA A 137 -6.13 -5.19 11.04
C ALA A 137 -6.75 -3.79 11.08
N LYS A 138 -5.95 -2.78 11.48
CA LYS A 138 -6.44 -1.40 11.59
C LYS A 138 -6.72 -0.75 10.24
N LEU A 139 -5.86 -0.96 9.25
CA LEU A 139 -5.87 -0.18 8.01
C LEU A 139 -6.40 -0.96 6.81
N TYR A 140 -5.93 -2.19 6.58
CA TYR A 140 -6.08 -2.86 5.29
C TYR A 140 -7.22 -3.88 5.21
N ASP A 141 -7.49 -4.61 6.30
CA ASP A 141 -8.36 -5.79 6.25
C ASP A 141 -9.78 -5.45 5.80
N LYS A 142 -10.35 -4.36 6.32
CA LYS A 142 -11.72 -3.94 5.97
C LYS A 142 -11.89 -3.72 4.46
N VAL A 143 -10.94 -3.04 3.82
CA VAL A 143 -11.01 -2.77 2.38
C VAL A 143 -10.72 -4.05 1.58
N SER A 144 -9.77 -4.88 2.02
CA SER A 144 -9.46 -6.15 1.36
C SER A 144 -10.66 -7.09 1.34
N LEU A 145 -11.42 -7.20 2.45
CA LEU A 145 -12.63 -8.01 2.52
C LEU A 145 -13.72 -7.54 1.55
N LEU A 146 -13.88 -6.23 1.32
CA LEU A 146 -14.81 -5.73 0.31
C LEU A 146 -14.45 -6.21 -1.11
N PHE A 147 -13.16 -6.31 -1.43
CA PHE A 147 -12.72 -6.87 -2.71
C PHE A 147 -12.96 -8.38 -2.79
N VAL A 148 -12.73 -9.12 -1.70
CA VAL A 148 -13.06 -10.56 -1.65
C VAL A 148 -14.53 -10.79 -1.94
N ASP A 149 -15.44 -10.02 -1.33
CA ASP A 149 -16.87 -10.16 -1.54
C ASP A 149 -17.28 -9.88 -3.01
N GLU A 150 -16.75 -8.84 -3.63
CA GLU A 150 -17.06 -8.54 -5.03
C GLU A 150 -16.39 -9.54 -5.99
N LEU A 151 -15.21 -10.06 -5.68
CA LEU A 151 -14.57 -11.14 -6.44
C LEU A 151 -15.37 -12.45 -6.38
N LYS A 152 -15.94 -12.80 -5.22
CA LYS A 152 -16.86 -13.97 -5.07
C LYS A 152 -18.10 -13.81 -5.97
N ARG A 153 -18.64 -12.61 -6.08
CA ARG A 153 -19.78 -12.33 -6.97
C ARG A 153 -19.40 -12.42 -8.45
N THR A 154 -18.20 -12.01 -8.80
CA THR A 154 -17.70 -11.98 -10.18
C THR A 154 -17.23 -13.36 -10.65
N LEU A 155 -16.69 -14.16 -9.73
CA LEU A 155 -16.08 -15.47 -10.01
C LEU A 155 -16.75 -16.59 -9.17
N PRO A 156 -18.04 -16.85 -9.34
CA PRO A 156 -18.81 -17.77 -8.49
C PRO A 156 -18.36 -19.23 -8.57
N LYS A 157 -17.53 -19.59 -9.55
CA LYS A 157 -16.96 -20.94 -9.70
C LYS A 157 -15.69 -21.15 -8.87
N LEU A 158 -15.09 -20.08 -8.35
CA LEU A 158 -13.89 -20.19 -7.49
C LEU A 158 -14.30 -20.31 -6.03
N SER A 159 -13.58 -21.16 -5.30
CA SER A 159 -13.70 -21.19 -3.83
C SER A 159 -13.18 -19.88 -3.23
N GLU A 160 -13.69 -19.54 -2.04
CA GLU A 160 -13.20 -18.36 -1.29
C GLU A 160 -11.69 -18.44 -1.03
N SER A 161 -11.19 -19.63 -0.70
CA SER A 161 -9.75 -19.87 -0.53
C SER A 161 -8.96 -19.52 -1.80
N SER A 162 -9.41 -19.97 -2.98
CA SER A 162 -8.77 -19.66 -4.26
C SER A 162 -8.76 -18.15 -4.55
N ILE A 163 -9.86 -17.46 -4.24
CA ILE A 163 -9.95 -15.99 -4.38
C ILE A 163 -8.94 -15.30 -3.46
N CYS A 164 -8.85 -15.72 -2.20
CA CYS A 164 -7.90 -15.15 -1.25
C CYS A 164 -6.46 -15.36 -1.70
N TRP A 165 -6.09 -16.56 -2.16
CA TRP A 165 -4.76 -16.84 -2.71
C TRP A 165 -4.43 -15.92 -3.89
N ARG A 166 -5.33 -15.79 -4.85
CA ARG A 166 -5.13 -14.93 -6.03
C ARG A 166 -5.03 -13.46 -5.65
N LEU A 167 -5.79 -13.01 -4.64
CA LEU A 167 -5.67 -11.64 -4.12
C LEU A 167 -4.31 -11.40 -3.47
N ILE A 168 -3.78 -12.37 -2.71
CA ILE A 168 -2.43 -12.29 -2.11
C ILE A 168 -1.36 -12.26 -3.20
N PHE A 169 -1.49 -13.06 -4.28
CA PHE A 169 -0.56 -13.03 -5.40
C PHE A 169 -0.51 -11.65 -6.08
N ILE A 170 -1.68 -11.02 -6.30
CA ILE A 170 -1.74 -9.64 -6.83
C ILE A 170 -1.06 -8.65 -5.87
N MET A 171 -1.24 -8.81 -4.56
CA MET A 171 -0.58 -7.95 -3.57
C MET A 171 0.93 -8.06 -3.67
N GLY A 172 1.48 -9.27 -3.72
CA GLY A 172 2.91 -9.50 -3.93
C GLY A 172 3.43 -8.90 -5.24
N LEU A 173 2.66 -9.09 -6.32
CA LEU A 173 3.02 -8.62 -7.65
C LEU A 173 3.13 -7.08 -7.70
N TYR A 174 2.10 -6.34 -7.31
CA TYR A 174 2.17 -4.88 -7.40
C TYR A 174 3.16 -4.28 -6.40
N LEU A 175 3.32 -4.86 -5.21
CA LEU A 175 4.31 -4.41 -4.24
C LEU A 175 5.73 -4.57 -4.78
N TYR A 176 6.03 -5.69 -5.44
CA TYR A 176 7.34 -5.91 -6.05
C TYR A 176 7.60 -4.92 -7.20
N VAL A 177 6.65 -4.77 -8.12
CA VAL A 177 6.78 -3.85 -9.26
C VAL A 177 6.90 -2.40 -8.80
N ALA A 178 6.05 -1.97 -7.89
CA ALA A 178 6.03 -0.59 -7.39
C ALA A 178 7.25 -0.24 -6.52
N SER A 179 7.89 -1.22 -5.87
CA SER A 179 9.12 -1.00 -5.11
C SER A 179 10.32 -0.62 -5.98
N ASN A 180 10.23 -0.88 -7.28
CA ASN A 180 11.21 -0.50 -8.30
C ASN A 180 12.67 -0.82 -7.91
N THR A 181 12.97 -2.11 -7.84
CA THR A 181 14.29 -2.62 -7.41
C THR A 181 15.38 -2.49 -8.48
N GLY A 182 15.06 -2.02 -9.70
CA GLY A 182 15.94 -2.01 -10.86
C GLY A 182 16.11 -3.39 -11.53
N ARG A 183 15.48 -4.44 -10.96
CA ARG A 183 15.62 -5.80 -11.50
C ARG A 183 15.02 -5.95 -12.90
N LEU A 184 13.90 -5.27 -13.16
CA LEU A 184 13.22 -5.30 -14.45
C LEU A 184 14.10 -4.73 -15.56
N GLU A 185 14.78 -3.62 -15.30
CA GLU A 185 15.71 -2.98 -16.24
C GLU A 185 16.85 -3.92 -16.63
N VAL A 186 17.40 -4.63 -15.65
CA VAL A 186 18.49 -5.60 -15.89
C VAL A 186 18.00 -6.79 -16.74
N ILE A 187 16.88 -7.42 -16.38
CA ILE A 187 16.34 -8.59 -17.09
C ILE A 187 15.90 -8.22 -18.51
N SER A 188 15.27 -7.05 -18.68
CA SER A 188 14.78 -6.59 -19.97
C SER A 188 15.86 -5.94 -20.85
N LYS A 189 17.10 -5.85 -20.36
CA LYS A 189 18.20 -5.10 -21.02
C LYS A 189 17.79 -3.66 -21.35
N GLY A 190 17.11 -2.99 -20.41
CA GLY A 190 16.65 -1.61 -20.52
C GLY A 190 15.36 -1.40 -21.34
N LYS A 191 14.74 -2.46 -21.87
CA LYS A 191 13.52 -2.35 -22.69
C LYS A 191 12.26 -2.02 -21.86
N ALA A 192 12.26 -2.37 -20.59
CA ALA A 192 11.16 -2.06 -19.65
C ALA A 192 11.70 -1.31 -18.43
N LYS A 193 10.86 -0.44 -17.85
CA LYS A 193 11.20 0.39 -16.68
C LYS A 193 10.17 0.20 -15.59
N GLY A 194 10.59 -0.29 -14.43
CA GLY A 194 9.70 -0.64 -13.30
C GLY A 194 8.89 0.53 -12.75
N GLY A 195 9.44 1.75 -12.76
CA GLY A 195 8.74 2.97 -12.32
C GLY A 195 7.75 3.56 -13.34
N ASN A 196 7.62 2.97 -14.54
CA ASN A 196 6.74 3.47 -15.59
C ASN A 196 5.34 2.91 -15.47
N LEU A 197 4.45 3.66 -14.81
CA LEU A 197 3.04 3.26 -14.61
C LEU A 197 2.33 2.93 -15.94
N LYS A 198 2.59 3.69 -17.01
CA LYS A 198 1.94 3.48 -18.32
C LYS A 198 2.32 2.13 -18.95
N GLN A 199 3.53 1.65 -18.68
CA GLN A 199 3.97 0.32 -19.12
C GLN A 199 3.49 -0.78 -18.15
N ALA A 200 3.66 -0.58 -16.84
CA ALA A 200 3.40 -1.60 -15.84
C ALA A 200 1.90 -1.95 -15.68
N LEU A 201 1.02 -0.94 -15.73
CA LEU A 201 -0.39 -1.15 -15.44
C LEU A 201 -1.10 -2.08 -16.43
N PRO A 202 -0.97 -1.92 -17.77
CA PRO A 202 -1.57 -2.85 -18.73
C PRO A 202 -1.06 -4.29 -18.57
N GLU A 203 0.24 -4.48 -18.36
CA GLU A 203 0.84 -5.81 -18.15
C GLU A 203 0.30 -6.48 -16.87
N ILE A 204 0.25 -5.74 -15.77
CA ILE A 204 -0.31 -6.24 -14.51
C ILE A 204 -1.78 -6.61 -14.68
N LEU A 205 -2.59 -5.76 -15.31
CA LEU A 205 -4.02 -6.02 -15.49
C LEU A 205 -4.25 -7.29 -16.32
N ASN A 206 -3.52 -7.43 -17.43
CA ASN A 206 -3.64 -8.60 -18.29
C ASN A 206 -3.21 -9.88 -17.58
N PHE A 207 -2.04 -9.88 -16.95
CA PHE A 207 -1.50 -11.03 -16.22
C PHE A 207 -2.43 -11.46 -15.07
N CYS A 208 -2.90 -10.51 -14.28
CA CYS A 208 -3.78 -10.79 -13.15
C CYS A 208 -5.16 -11.29 -13.61
N GLU A 209 -5.73 -10.71 -14.69
CA GLU A 209 -7.00 -11.14 -15.23
C GLU A 209 -6.92 -12.61 -15.67
N GLN A 210 -5.91 -13.01 -16.43
CA GLN A 210 -5.69 -14.40 -16.83
C GLN A 210 -5.46 -15.31 -15.63
N GLY A 211 -4.70 -14.87 -14.63
CA GLY A 211 -4.50 -15.62 -13.39
C GLY A 211 -5.80 -15.87 -12.62
N PHE A 212 -6.72 -14.89 -12.58
CA PHE A 212 -8.05 -15.11 -11.96
C PHE A 212 -8.99 -15.98 -12.78
N LEU A 213 -8.84 -15.99 -14.11
CA LEU A 213 -9.66 -16.82 -15.00
C LEU A 213 -9.14 -18.25 -15.18
N SER A 214 -7.92 -18.54 -14.71
CA SER A 214 -7.36 -19.89 -14.74
C SER A 214 -8.25 -20.89 -13.98
N ALA A 215 -8.23 -22.15 -14.41
CA ALA A 215 -8.98 -23.22 -13.76
C ALA A 215 -8.70 -23.27 -12.24
N PRO A 216 -9.69 -23.64 -11.41
CA PRO A 216 -9.45 -23.91 -10.01
C PRO A 216 -8.38 -24.99 -9.85
N THR A 217 -7.45 -24.83 -8.92
CA THR A 217 -6.57 -25.91 -8.50
C THR A 217 -7.42 -26.96 -7.80
N GLN A 218 -7.33 -28.20 -8.26
CA GLN A 218 -7.90 -29.31 -7.50
C GLN A 218 -7.13 -29.46 -6.18
N PRO A 219 -7.81 -29.74 -5.07
CA PRO A 219 -7.16 -29.98 -3.77
C PRO A 219 -6.25 -31.20 -3.78
#